data_617af214d194894fb4581098c34e50b9
#
_entry.id   617af214d194894fb4581098c34e50b9
#
_cell.length_a   1.000
_cell.length_b   1.000
_cell.length_c   1.000
_cell.angle_alpha   90.00
_cell.angle_beta   90.00
_cell.angle_gamma   90.00
#
_symmetry.space_group_name_H-M   'P 1'
#
loop_
_entity.id
_entity.type
_entity.pdbx_description
1 polymer ?
#
loop_
_entity_poly.entity_id
_entity_poly.type
_entity_poly.pdbx_seq_one_letter_code
_entity_poly.pdbx_strand_id
1 'polypeptide(L)'
;MQTSVKVFVLCLILCISLVTALQFGAKFISLDQIISALMSMIDANTTASMTDTIITDIRLPRLIYSVLTGIGLSLVGLLMQTVTRNALADPYVLGVSSGASTGAVFAIIMGGLPFLGQYNTPIFAALGAALSIILVLLCVGKSNSPVKLILIGMGMTGVFSALTMMIIYGAKHEAQVRSAMFWLLGSFAGIQWSDLPLTAIIITL
;
A
#
# COMPACT_ATOMS: atom_id res chain seq x y z
N MET A 1 6.71 -21.60 -25.48
CA MET A 1 8.12 -21.29 -25.16
C MET A 1 8.37 -19.83 -24.77
N GLN A 2 7.83 -18.83 -25.48
CA GLN A 2 8.05 -17.41 -25.12
C GLN A 2 7.50 -17.00 -23.73
N THR A 3 6.34 -17.51 -23.32
CA THR A 3 5.72 -17.15 -22.04
C THR A 3 6.52 -17.67 -20.84
N SER A 4 6.98 -18.91 -20.88
CA SER A 4 7.78 -19.51 -19.80
C SER A 4 9.12 -18.78 -19.60
N VAL A 5 9.76 -18.35 -20.69
CA VAL A 5 11.00 -17.56 -20.62
C VAL A 5 10.75 -16.19 -19.98
N LYS A 6 9.65 -15.52 -20.34
CA LYS A 6 9.29 -14.23 -19.74
C LYS A 6 9.03 -14.36 -18.24
N VAL A 7 8.28 -15.38 -17.81
CA VAL A 7 8.01 -15.64 -16.39
C VAL A 7 9.32 -15.93 -15.65
N PHE A 8 10.20 -16.76 -16.22
CA PHE A 8 11.50 -17.04 -15.60
C PHE A 8 12.34 -15.77 -15.40
N VAL A 9 12.43 -14.92 -16.44
CA VAL A 9 13.16 -13.65 -16.37
C VAL A 9 12.56 -12.72 -15.31
N LEU A 10 11.23 -12.61 -15.24
CA LEU A 10 10.56 -11.79 -14.22
C LEU A 10 10.83 -12.31 -12.80
N CYS A 11 10.77 -13.62 -12.58
CA CYS A 11 11.12 -14.23 -11.29
C CYS A 11 12.59 -13.96 -10.93
N LEU A 12 13.51 -14.05 -11.88
CA LEU A 12 14.92 -13.76 -11.65
C LEU A 12 15.13 -12.29 -11.26
N ILE A 13 14.49 -11.37 -11.98
CA ILE A 13 14.53 -9.93 -11.66
C ILE A 13 13.97 -9.68 -10.25
N LEU A 14 12.85 -10.31 -9.90
CA LEU A 14 12.25 -10.22 -8.58
C LEU A 14 13.24 -10.71 -7.51
N CYS A 15 13.84 -11.89 -7.67
CA CYS A 15 14.81 -12.42 -6.71
C CYS A 15 16.01 -11.48 -6.53
N ILE A 16 16.56 -10.96 -7.63
CA ILE A 16 17.68 -10.02 -7.57
C ILE A 16 17.25 -8.73 -6.84
N SER A 17 16.07 -8.19 -7.13
CA SER A 17 15.57 -6.98 -6.47
C SER A 17 15.33 -7.18 -4.97
N LEU A 18 14.83 -8.35 -4.55
CA LEU A 18 14.64 -8.68 -3.15
C LEU A 18 15.97 -8.75 -2.39
N VAL A 19 16.98 -9.40 -2.98
CA VAL A 19 18.31 -9.49 -2.38
C VAL A 19 18.97 -8.11 -2.30
N THR A 20 18.91 -7.32 -3.37
CA THR A 20 19.46 -5.96 -3.36
C THR A 20 18.75 -5.06 -2.37
N ALA A 21 17.42 -5.18 -2.22
CA ALA A 21 16.66 -4.40 -1.22
C ALA A 21 17.07 -4.72 0.22
N LEU A 22 17.49 -5.97 0.52
CA LEU A 22 18.05 -6.32 1.83
C LEU A 22 19.45 -5.76 2.05
N GLN A 23 20.27 -5.64 0.99
CA GLN A 23 21.64 -5.12 1.10
C GLN A 23 21.68 -3.60 1.24
N PHE A 24 20.91 -2.88 0.42
CA PHE A 24 20.96 -1.42 0.33
C PHE A 24 19.94 -0.76 1.28
N GLY A 25 20.37 0.31 1.94
CA GLY A 25 19.59 1.11 2.86
C GLY A 25 20.47 2.17 3.50
N ALA A 26 20.07 2.72 4.65
CA ALA A 26 20.91 3.67 5.40
C ALA A 26 22.29 3.11 5.76
N LYS A 27 22.40 1.79 5.91
CA LYS A 27 23.67 1.06 6.10
C LYS A 27 23.71 -0.07 5.06
N PHE A 28 24.82 -0.21 4.35
CA PHE A 28 25.07 -1.37 3.49
C PHE A 28 25.32 -2.61 4.35
N ILE A 29 24.69 -3.73 3.98
CA ILE A 29 24.80 -5.02 4.66
C ILE A 29 25.25 -6.05 3.63
N SER A 30 26.31 -6.80 3.94
CA SER A 30 26.84 -7.85 3.07
C SER A 30 25.92 -9.08 3.02
N LEU A 31 26.03 -9.87 1.96
CA LEU A 31 25.27 -11.12 1.83
C LEU A 31 25.51 -12.08 3.00
N ASP A 32 26.77 -12.20 3.46
CA ASP A 32 27.12 -13.08 4.58
C ASP A 32 26.37 -12.66 5.86
N GLN A 33 26.27 -11.35 6.11
CA GLN A 33 25.51 -10.81 7.24
C GLN A 33 24.01 -11.07 7.12
N ILE A 34 23.46 -11.01 5.90
CA ILE A 34 22.05 -11.32 5.66
C ILE A 34 21.78 -12.80 5.93
N ILE A 35 22.62 -13.69 5.42
CA ILE A 35 22.50 -15.14 5.65
C ILE A 35 22.61 -15.45 7.13
N SER A 36 23.59 -14.86 7.82
CA SER A 36 23.77 -15.03 9.27
C SER A 36 22.54 -14.58 10.06
N ALA A 37 21.98 -13.41 9.72
CA ALA A 37 20.77 -12.89 10.37
C ALA A 37 19.53 -13.75 10.12
N LEU A 38 19.38 -14.31 8.92
CA LEU A 38 18.27 -15.23 8.63
C LEU A 38 18.45 -16.57 9.35
N MET A 39 19.67 -17.06 9.49
CA MET A 39 19.98 -18.27 10.27
C MET A 39 19.73 -18.06 11.77
N SER A 40 20.04 -16.87 12.32
CA SER A 40 19.79 -16.55 13.72
C SER A 40 18.30 -16.50 14.07
N MET A 41 17.41 -16.28 13.12
CA MET A 41 15.96 -16.39 13.36
C MET A 41 15.52 -17.84 13.65
N ILE A 42 16.29 -18.82 13.19
CA ILE A 42 15.98 -20.25 13.36
C ILE A 42 16.67 -20.79 14.62
N ASP A 43 17.84 -20.27 14.96
CA ASP A 43 18.64 -20.70 16.12
C ASP A 43 18.49 -19.73 17.29
N ALA A 44 17.64 -20.10 18.26
CA ALA A 44 17.31 -19.27 19.42
C ALA A 44 18.50 -19.03 20.39
N ASN A 45 19.65 -19.68 20.18
CA ASN A 45 20.81 -19.57 21.07
C ASN A 45 21.81 -18.47 20.63
N THR A 46 21.60 -17.81 19.49
CA THR A 46 22.48 -16.75 19.04
C THR A 46 22.04 -15.40 19.60
N THR A 47 22.98 -14.65 20.20
CA THR A 47 22.74 -13.26 20.60
C THR A 47 22.61 -12.40 19.34
N ALA A 48 21.40 -11.87 19.10
CA ALA A 48 21.14 -11.03 17.95
C ALA A 48 22.03 -9.79 17.95
N SER A 49 22.78 -9.60 16.88
CA SER A 49 23.54 -8.36 16.66
C SER A 49 22.62 -7.22 16.24
N MET A 50 23.08 -5.98 16.35
CA MET A 50 22.34 -4.80 15.85
C MET A 50 22.03 -4.94 14.34
N THR A 51 22.89 -5.59 13.58
CA THR A 51 22.68 -5.83 12.15
C THR A 51 21.56 -6.86 11.92
N ASP A 52 21.47 -7.89 12.76
CA ASP A 52 20.40 -8.89 12.68
C ASP A 52 19.04 -8.23 12.92
N THR A 53 18.91 -7.40 13.97
CA THR A 53 17.70 -6.62 14.24
C THR A 53 17.29 -5.73 13.07
N ILE A 54 18.24 -5.06 12.40
CA ILE A 54 17.93 -4.25 11.21
C ILE A 54 17.36 -5.11 10.08
N ILE A 55 17.89 -6.30 9.88
CA ILE A 55 17.43 -7.21 8.83
C ILE A 55 16.06 -7.79 9.20
N THR A 56 15.97 -8.41 10.40
CA THR A 56 14.80 -9.20 10.80
C THR A 56 13.59 -8.34 11.15
N ASP A 57 13.78 -7.22 11.85
CA ASP A 57 12.68 -6.45 12.41
C ASP A 57 12.32 -5.21 11.57
N ILE A 58 13.24 -4.76 10.70
CA ILE A 58 13.00 -3.57 9.89
C ILE A 58 12.91 -3.89 8.40
N ARG A 59 13.95 -4.54 7.81
CA ARG A 59 14.00 -4.71 6.35
C ARG A 59 13.09 -5.84 5.86
N LEU A 60 13.09 -6.96 6.54
CA LEU A 60 12.35 -8.14 6.13
C LEU A 60 10.82 -7.93 6.14
N PRO A 61 10.20 -7.37 7.20
CA PRO A 61 8.77 -7.06 7.18
C PRO A 61 8.38 -6.12 6.04
N ARG A 62 9.16 -5.06 5.82
CA ARG A 62 8.92 -4.10 4.72
C ARG A 62 9.01 -4.74 3.35
N LEU A 63 9.98 -5.62 3.16
CA LEU A 63 10.18 -6.34 1.91
C LEU A 63 9.00 -7.27 1.62
N ILE A 64 8.59 -8.07 2.59
CA ILE A 64 7.43 -8.97 2.46
C ILE A 64 6.17 -8.14 2.18
N TYR A 65 5.96 -7.06 2.92
CA TYR A 65 4.83 -6.17 2.72
C TYR A 65 4.81 -5.53 1.32
N SER A 66 5.98 -5.15 0.78
CA SER A 66 6.08 -4.61 -0.57
C SER A 66 5.68 -5.63 -1.64
N VAL A 67 6.08 -6.90 -1.46
CA VAL A 67 5.67 -8.00 -2.34
C VAL A 67 4.16 -8.21 -2.28
N LEU A 68 3.59 -8.30 -1.07
CA LEU A 68 2.14 -8.44 -0.89
C LEU A 68 1.37 -7.29 -1.53
N THR A 69 1.83 -6.05 -1.32
CA THR A 69 1.22 -4.87 -1.95
C THR A 69 1.28 -4.95 -3.48
N GLY A 70 2.41 -5.38 -4.04
CA GLY A 70 2.56 -5.57 -5.48
C GLY A 70 1.62 -6.63 -6.05
N ILE A 71 1.43 -7.74 -5.33
CA ILE A 71 0.45 -8.78 -5.69
C ILE A 71 -0.97 -8.19 -5.67
N GLY A 72 -1.35 -7.50 -4.60
CA GLY A 72 -2.66 -6.88 -4.48
C GLY A 72 -2.94 -5.87 -5.58
N LEU A 73 -2.01 -4.96 -5.87
CA LEU A 73 -2.14 -3.99 -6.95
C LEU A 73 -2.26 -4.66 -8.34
N SER A 74 -1.52 -5.75 -8.57
CA SER A 74 -1.60 -6.50 -9.82
C SER A 74 -2.97 -7.16 -10.01
N LEU A 75 -3.55 -7.73 -8.94
CA LEU A 75 -4.90 -8.32 -8.96
C LEU A 75 -5.96 -7.26 -9.23
N VAL A 76 -5.91 -6.12 -8.52
CA VAL A 76 -6.84 -5.01 -8.73
C VAL A 76 -6.70 -4.44 -10.13
N GLY A 77 -5.48 -4.31 -10.66
CA GLY A 77 -5.22 -3.88 -12.03
C GLY A 77 -5.88 -4.82 -13.06
N LEU A 78 -5.72 -6.13 -12.89
CA LEU A 78 -6.36 -7.14 -13.76
C LEU A 78 -7.88 -7.06 -13.70
N LEU A 79 -8.47 -6.91 -12.51
CA LEU A 79 -9.90 -6.74 -12.33
C LEU A 79 -10.41 -5.48 -13.05
N MET A 80 -9.69 -4.36 -12.91
CA MET A 80 -10.05 -3.10 -13.57
C MET A 80 -10.02 -3.21 -15.09
N GLN A 81 -8.98 -3.82 -15.64
CA GLN A 81 -8.87 -4.07 -17.09
C GLN A 81 -10.02 -4.95 -17.59
N THR A 82 -10.42 -5.94 -16.81
CA THR A 82 -11.52 -6.84 -17.15
C THR A 82 -12.88 -6.12 -17.12
N VAL A 83 -13.16 -5.37 -16.04
CA VAL A 83 -14.43 -4.65 -15.86
C VAL A 83 -14.60 -3.56 -16.91
N THR A 84 -13.54 -2.83 -17.19
CA THR A 84 -13.57 -1.73 -18.17
C THR A 84 -13.40 -2.20 -19.62
N ARG A 85 -13.06 -3.48 -19.83
CA ARG A 85 -12.68 -4.06 -21.13
C ARG A 85 -11.60 -3.22 -21.82
N ASN A 86 -10.68 -2.69 -21.06
CA ASN A 86 -9.62 -1.80 -21.53
C ASN A 86 -8.29 -2.19 -20.89
N ALA A 87 -7.33 -2.64 -21.69
CA ALA A 87 -6.00 -3.04 -21.24
C ALA A 87 -5.17 -1.88 -20.63
N LEU A 88 -5.57 -0.63 -20.85
CA LEU A 88 -4.93 0.56 -20.29
C LEU A 88 -5.62 1.08 -19.02
N ALA A 89 -6.61 0.36 -18.51
CA ALA A 89 -7.32 0.79 -17.31
C ALA A 89 -6.44 0.65 -16.07
N ASP A 90 -6.50 1.67 -15.23
CA ASP A 90 -5.78 1.79 -13.97
C ASP A 90 -6.78 1.84 -12.80
N PRO A 91 -6.55 1.13 -11.68
CA PRO A 91 -7.42 1.18 -10.50
C PRO A 91 -7.58 2.59 -9.92
N TYR A 92 -6.61 3.47 -10.10
CA TYR A 92 -6.68 4.86 -9.61
C TYR A 92 -7.75 5.71 -10.29
N VAL A 93 -8.15 5.35 -11.51
CA VAL A 93 -9.15 6.10 -12.30
C VAL A 93 -10.52 6.16 -11.64
N LEU A 94 -10.85 5.21 -10.78
CA LEU A 94 -12.13 5.18 -10.04
C LEU A 94 -12.16 6.09 -8.79
N GLY A 95 -11.12 6.87 -8.54
CA GLY A 95 -11.07 7.73 -7.36
C GLY A 95 -10.86 7.00 -6.04
N VAL A 96 -10.55 5.70 -6.08
CA VAL A 96 -10.33 4.86 -4.87
C VAL A 96 -9.19 5.39 -4.02
N SER A 97 -8.07 5.74 -4.67
CA SER A 97 -6.89 6.29 -3.98
C SER A 97 -7.16 7.64 -3.34
N SER A 98 -7.87 8.54 -4.02
CA SER A 98 -8.23 9.85 -3.46
C SER A 98 -9.23 9.73 -2.32
N GLY A 99 -10.19 8.80 -2.42
CA GLY A 99 -11.08 8.46 -1.31
C GLY A 99 -10.32 7.92 -0.10
N ALA A 100 -9.37 6.99 -0.31
CA ALA A 100 -8.48 6.49 0.73
C ALA A 100 -7.67 7.61 1.38
N SER A 101 -7.12 8.52 0.58
CA SER A 101 -6.37 9.69 1.04
C SER A 101 -7.22 10.59 1.93
N THR A 102 -8.46 10.87 1.52
CA THR A 102 -9.40 11.67 2.33
C THR A 102 -9.69 10.99 3.67
N GLY A 103 -9.97 9.69 3.68
CA GLY A 103 -10.24 8.95 4.90
C GLY A 103 -9.03 8.92 5.85
N ALA A 104 -7.84 8.65 5.33
CA ALA A 104 -6.61 8.66 6.13
C ALA A 104 -6.31 10.03 6.73
N VAL A 105 -6.38 11.08 5.92
CA VAL A 105 -6.13 12.46 6.35
C VAL A 105 -7.17 12.90 7.39
N PHE A 106 -8.43 12.49 7.22
CA PHE A 106 -9.47 12.71 8.22
C PHE A 106 -9.08 12.08 9.57
N ALA A 107 -8.65 10.81 9.58
CA ALA A 107 -8.22 10.14 10.82
C ALA A 107 -7.01 10.81 11.47
N ILE A 108 -6.03 11.25 10.67
CA ILE A 108 -4.81 11.91 11.18
C ILE A 108 -5.12 13.28 11.79
N ILE A 109 -5.97 14.07 11.15
CA ILE A 109 -6.22 15.47 11.54
C ILE A 109 -7.35 15.56 12.57
N MET A 110 -8.44 14.83 12.37
CA MET A 110 -9.61 14.86 13.27
C MET A 110 -9.51 13.84 14.41
N GLY A 111 -8.49 12.96 14.42
CA GLY A 111 -8.25 11.99 15.48
C GLY A 111 -8.97 10.65 15.31
N GLY A 112 -9.88 10.52 14.33
CA GLY A 112 -10.62 9.29 14.07
C GLY A 112 -11.27 8.65 15.30
N LEU A 113 -11.08 7.34 15.47
CA LEU A 113 -11.59 6.55 16.60
C LEU A 113 -10.41 6.05 17.46
N PRO A 114 -10.12 6.63 18.62
CA PRO A 114 -8.92 6.34 19.42
C PRO A 114 -8.77 4.86 19.82
N PHE A 115 -9.87 4.13 19.97
CA PHE A 115 -9.85 2.70 20.34
C PHE A 115 -9.27 1.78 19.23
N LEU A 116 -9.13 2.28 18.00
CA LEU A 116 -8.53 1.54 16.89
C LEU A 116 -6.98 1.54 16.93
N GLY A 117 -6.37 2.38 17.78
CA GLY A 117 -4.91 2.44 17.91
C GLY A 117 -4.20 2.64 16.56
N GLN A 118 -3.21 1.79 16.27
CA GLN A 118 -2.43 1.83 15.03
C GLN A 118 -3.25 1.58 13.76
N TYR A 119 -4.39 0.90 13.86
CA TYR A 119 -5.27 0.62 12.72
C TYR A 119 -6.21 1.78 12.37
N ASN A 120 -6.21 2.86 13.13
CA ASN A 120 -7.10 4.01 12.89
C ASN A 120 -6.96 4.55 11.46
N THR A 121 -5.77 4.94 11.06
CA THR A 121 -5.53 5.50 9.72
C THR A 121 -5.82 4.49 8.58
N PRO A 122 -5.35 3.23 8.62
CA PRO A 122 -5.70 2.23 7.61
C PRO A 122 -7.20 1.95 7.48
N ILE A 123 -7.93 1.87 8.59
CA ILE A 123 -9.38 1.62 8.56
C ILE A 123 -10.11 2.81 7.94
N PHE A 124 -9.79 4.04 8.32
CA PHE A 124 -10.41 5.22 7.71
C PHE A 124 -10.03 5.37 6.24
N ALA A 125 -8.81 5.00 5.84
CA ALA A 125 -8.42 4.92 4.43
C ALA A 125 -9.29 3.92 3.65
N ALA A 126 -9.49 2.72 4.20
CA ALA A 126 -10.35 1.71 3.59
C ALA A 126 -11.82 2.16 3.48
N LEU A 127 -12.35 2.81 4.52
CA LEU A 127 -13.69 3.38 4.51
C LEU A 127 -13.83 4.49 3.46
N GLY A 128 -12.84 5.37 3.34
CA GLY A 128 -12.81 6.42 2.32
C GLY A 128 -12.74 5.85 0.90
N ALA A 129 -11.94 4.80 0.69
CA ALA A 129 -11.87 4.07 -0.57
C ALA A 129 -13.23 3.43 -0.93
N ALA A 130 -13.85 2.73 0.02
CA ALA A 130 -15.17 2.12 -0.16
C ALA A 130 -16.25 3.17 -0.45
N LEU A 131 -16.25 4.29 0.26
CA LEU A 131 -17.17 5.39 0.02
C LEU A 131 -17.01 5.95 -1.39
N SER A 132 -15.77 6.13 -1.87
CA SER A 132 -15.51 6.57 -3.23
C SER A 132 -16.12 5.62 -4.26
N ILE A 133 -15.90 4.31 -4.12
CA ILE A 133 -16.47 3.30 -5.02
C ILE A 133 -17.99 3.35 -5.00
N ILE A 134 -18.61 3.39 -3.82
CA ILE A 134 -20.06 3.44 -3.66
C ILE A 134 -20.63 4.69 -4.38
N LEU A 135 -20.04 5.85 -4.17
CA LEU A 135 -20.49 7.09 -4.81
C LEU A 135 -20.33 7.04 -6.33
N VAL A 136 -19.21 6.51 -6.83
CA VAL A 136 -19.01 6.30 -8.27
C VAL A 136 -20.10 5.40 -8.84
N LEU A 137 -20.36 4.26 -8.22
CA LEU A 137 -21.39 3.30 -8.68
C LEU A 137 -22.80 3.90 -8.63
N LEU A 138 -23.13 4.65 -7.59
CA LEU A 138 -24.42 5.36 -7.50
C LEU A 138 -24.56 6.39 -8.63
N CYS A 139 -23.52 7.16 -8.94
CA CYS A 139 -23.55 8.13 -10.04
C CYS A 139 -23.57 7.48 -11.44
N VAL A 140 -22.95 6.32 -11.61
CA VAL A 140 -23.03 5.54 -12.85
C VAL A 140 -24.45 4.98 -13.04
N GLY A 141 -25.11 4.59 -11.96
CA GLY A 141 -26.45 4.01 -11.98
C GLY A 141 -26.48 2.69 -12.77
N LYS A 142 -27.56 2.49 -13.53
CA LYS A 142 -27.76 1.26 -14.33
C LYS A 142 -27.02 1.26 -15.68
N SER A 143 -26.09 2.19 -15.90
CA SER A 143 -25.35 2.28 -17.17
C SER A 143 -24.25 1.23 -17.24
N ASN A 144 -24.20 0.47 -18.33
CA ASN A 144 -23.11 -0.48 -18.63
C ASN A 144 -21.97 0.15 -19.44
N SER A 145 -21.85 1.48 -19.49
CA SER A 145 -20.81 2.17 -20.24
C SER A 145 -19.50 2.28 -19.43
N PRO A 146 -18.40 1.65 -19.86
CA PRO A 146 -17.10 1.81 -19.23
C PRO A 146 -16.60 3.25 -19.26
N VAL A 147 -16.91 3.98 -20.33
CA VAL A 147 -16.54 5.40 -20.48
C VAL A 147 -17.19 6.24 -19.40
N LYS A 148 -18.49 6.03 -19.12
CA LYS A 148 -19.20 6.74 -18.07
C LYS A 148 -18.60 6.44 -16.69
N LEU A 149 -18.23 5.19 -16.43
CA LEU A 149 -17.58 4.78 -15.19
C LEU A 149 -16.25 5.53 -14.99
N ILE A 150 -15.42 5.59 -16.02
CA ILE A 150 -14.12 6.29 -16.00
C ILE A 150 -14.33 7.80 -15.77
N LEU A 151 -15.21 8.45 -16.51
CA LEU A 151 -15.45 9.89 -16.39
C LEU A 151 -15.96 10.28 -14.99
N ILE A 152 -16.88 9.51 -14.44
CA ILE A 152 -17.40 9.74 -13.08
C ILE A 152 -16.29 9.50 -12.05
N GLY A 153 -15.48 8.44 -12.21
CA GLY A 153 -14.35 8.16 -11.34
C GLY A 153 -13.31 9.29 -11.31
N MET A 154 -12.97 9.83 -12.49
CA MET A 154 -12.07 11.00 -12.58
C MET A 154 -12.68 12.24 -11.91
N GLY A 155 -13.97 12.51 -12.09
CA GLY A 155 -14.67 13.58 -11.39
C GLY A 155 -14.64 13.38 -9.88
N MET A 156 -14.87 12.16 -9.42
CA MET A 156 -14.83 11.81 -7.99
C MET A 156 -13.42 11.98 -7.40
N THR A 157 -12.36 11.66 -8.17
CA THR A 157 -10.98 11.95 -7.79
C THR A 157 -10.78 13.42 -7.45
N GLY A 158 -11.31 14.32 -8.27
CA GLY A 158 -11.27 15.78 -8.02
C GLY A 158 -11.99 16.17 -6.73
N VAL A 159 -13.19 15.62 -6.50
CA VAL A 159 -13.99 15.88 -5.30
C VAL A 159 -13.25 15.45 -4.04
N PHE A 160 -12.75 14.20 -3.99
CA PHE A 160 -12.02 13.71 -2.83
C PHE A 160 -10.68 14.42 -2.62
N SER A 161 -9.97 14.79 -3.68
CA SER A 161 -8.75 15.58 -3.57
C SER A 161 -9.03 16.98 -2.98
N ALA A 162 -10.10 17.63 -3.38
CA ALA A 162 -10.52 18.90 -2.80
C ALA A 162 -10.91 18.76 -1.32
N LEU A 163 -11.64 17.68 -0.95
CA LEU A 163 -11.97 17.37 0.45
C LEU A 163 -10.70 17.11 1.28
N THR A 164 -9.74 16.37 0.76
CA THR A 164 -8.45 16.15 1.42
C THR A 164 -7.75 17.46 1.74
N MET A 165 -7.65 18.36 0.75
CA MET A 165 -7.04 19.67 0.96
C MET A 165 -7.82 20.52 1.97
N MET A 166 -9.15 20.51 1.90
CA MET A 166 -10.00 21.23 2.86
C MET A 166 -9.73 20.76 4.30
N ILE A 167 -9.59 19.44 4.52
CA ILE A 167 -9.28 18.89 5.84
C ILE A 167 -7.89 19.33 6.29
N ILE A 168 -6.88 19.29 5.40
CA ILE A 168 -5.51 19.72 5.70
C ILE A 168 -5.47 21.20 6.10
N TYR A 169 -6.16 22.06 5.36
CA TYR A 169 -6.24 23.49 5.71
C TYR A 169 -6.97 23.76 7.03
N GLY A 170 -7.87 22.88 7.44
CA GLY A 170 -8.55 22.94 8.73
C GLY A 170 -7.75 22.41 9.92
N ALA A 171 -6.53 21.90 9.71
CA ALA A 171 -5.69 21.35 10.76
C ALA A 171 -5.27 22.41 11.77
N LYS A 172 -5.34 22.05 13.07
CA LYS A 172 -5.00 22.98 14.17
C LYS A 172 -3.50 22.97 14.51
N HIS A 173 -2.78 21.94 14.13
CA HIS A 173 -1.37 21.73 14.47
C HIS A 173 -0.53 21.36 13.25
N GLU A 174 0.62 21.99 13.10
CA GLU A 174 1.57 21.69 12.01
C GLU A 174 2.01 20.22 12.00
N ALA A 175 2.13 19.59 13.16
CA ALA A 175 2.48 18.17 13.26
C ALA A 175 1.45 17.26 12.55
N GLN A 176 0.15 17.60 12.63
CA GLN A 176 -0.90 16.85 11.92
C GLN A 176 -0.78 17.02 10.41
N VAL A 177 -0.51 18.23 9.93
CA VAL A 177 -0.29 18.51 8.50
C VAL A 177 0.92 17.70 8.00
N ARG A 178 2.02 17.73 8.73
CA ARG A 178 3.23 16.97 8.39
C ARG A 178 2.96 15.48 8.33
N SER A 179 2.27 14.91 9.31
CA SER A 179 1.90 13.48 9.32
C SER A 179 1.00 13.12 8.14
N ALA A 180 0.01 13.96 7.82
CA ALA A 180 -0.86 13.77 6.67
C ALA A 180 -0.07 13.79 5.35
N MET A 181 0.84 14.76 5.19
CA MET A 181 1.69 14.84 4.00
C MET A 181 2.62 13.63 3.85
N PHE A 182 3.26 13.16 4.95
CA PHE A 182 4.06 11.94 4.90
C PHE A 182 3.24 10.72 4.53
N TRP A 183 2.00 10.61 5.03
CA TRP A 183 1.12 9.51 4.66
C TRP A 183 0.74 9.57 3.18
N LEU A 184 0.42 10.75 2.63
CA LEU A 184 0.07 10.93 1.22
C LEU A 184 1.23 10.62 0.26
N LEU A 185 2.47 10.83 0.68
CA LEU A 185 3.66 10.43 -0.10
C LEU A 185 3.83 8.92 -0.19
N GLY A 186 3.26 8.19 0.75
CA GLY A 186 3.40 6.73 0.86
C GLY A 186 4.76 6.32 1.40
N SER A 187 4.77 5.35 2.32
CA SER A 187 6.00 4.81 2.88
C SER A 187 5.74 3.47 3.55
N PHE A 188 6.70 2.55 3.42
CA PHE A 188 6.75 1.31 4.21
C PHE A 188 7.57 1.46 5.50
N ALA A 189 7.99 2.68 5.87
CA ALA A 189 8.91 2.90 6.98
C ALA A 189 8.36 2.45 8.34
N GLY A 190 7.04 2.49 8.54
CA GLY A 190 6.38 2.09 9.79
C GLY A 190 5.91 0.65 9.85
N ILE A 191 6.13 -0.16 8.81
CA ILE A 191 5.62 -1.54 8.73
C ILE A 191 6.34 -2.43 9.74
N GLN A 192 5.54 -3.22 10.47
CA GLN A 192 5.95 -4.21 11.45
C GLN A 192 5.40 -5.61 11.08
N TRP A 193 5.92 -6.65 11.74
CA TRP A 193 5.44 -8.02 11.57
C TRP A 193 3.94 -8.19 11.86
N SER A 194 3.40 -7.40 12.79
CA SER A 194 1.98 -7.39 13.16
C SER A 194 1.04 -6.95 12.02
N ASP A 195 1.56 -6.24 11.00
CA ASP A 195 0.75 -5.72 9.91
C ASP A 195 0.60 -6.72 8.76
N LEU A 196 1.51 -7.70 8.68
CA LEU A 196 1.54 -8.68 7.58
C LEU A 196 0.32 -9.62 7.54
N PRO A 197 -0.16 -10.21 8.67
CA PRO A 197 -1.27 -11.14 8.62
C PRO A 197 -2.55 -10.52 8.06
N LEU A 198 -2.88 -9.30 8.49
CA LEU A 198 -4.06 -8.59 7.99
C LEU A 198 -3.97 -8.33 6.49
N THR A 199 -2.82 -7.87 6.02
CA THR A 199 -2.58 -7.58 4.60
C THR A 199 -2.65 -8.85 3.76
N ALA A 200 -2.03 -9.94 4.22
CA ALA A 200 -2.07 -11.23 3.55
C ALA A 200 -3.51 -11.77 3.42
N ILE A 201 -4.32 -11.68 4.50
CA ILE A 201 -5.72 -12.10 4.50
C ILE A 201 -6.52 -11.29 3.47
N ILE A 202 -6.37 -9.96 3.45
CA ILE A 202 -7.11 -9.09 2.51
C ILE A 202 -6.79 -9.41 1.05
N ILE A 203 -5.54 -9.79 0.75
CA ILE A 203 -5.12 -10.08 -0.63
C ILE A 203 -5.57 -11.49 -1.08
N THR A 204 -5.75 -12.41 -0.14
CA THR A 204 -6.14 -13.81 -0.44
C THR A 204 -7.66 -14.04 -0.47
N LEU A 205 -8.47 -13.10 0.02
CA LEU A 205 -9.94 -13.08 -0.05
C LEU A 205 -10.43 -12.50 -1.38
#